data_b0db2577573d5ad0d32711ed6ab8a6af
#
_entry.id   b0db2577573d5ad0d32711ed6ab8a6af
#
_cell.length_a   1.000
_cell.length_b   1.000
_cell.length_c   1.000
_cell.angle_alpha   90.00
_cell.angle_beta   90.00
_cell.angle_gamma   90.00
#
_symmetry.space_group_name_H-M   'P 1'
#
loop_
_entity.id
_entity.type
_entity.pdbx_description
1 polymer ?
#
loop_
_entity_poly.entity_id
_entity_poly.type
_entity_poly.pdbx_seq_one_letter_code
_entity_poly.pdbx_strand_id
1 'polypeptide(L)'
;MKINQFAHTPANFETKLEELSKLRFIKADAQQEDLNLLWKNLLLKCFPQAKCLAQKHEKLASLAATKTESVPEFIEKKTVDLTVFYAVAMQLLQFEPDTEFDIDNPLKSMDELGVFHADKLEDSTDLISAFYDLLATHGKNGQTLLDHLGNLGFFIDFYDLPVSEKPVFFNGKAQPVFDTTKLIFEVVYVESDLDTDHDGKADLLKAEIIRPKDTEEGLKVPALYTASPYNQGTNDATVEAMTHDVNVKLTRKTPDSLTYDEIKYTAKPKTEIKKQTVNGTVKSANETFPREFSYTLNDYMLARGFAAVYAAGIGTMDSDGFRTCGSKEETESTTAIIEWLAGNRKAFIDKTSGIEIKAWWCNKHVAMTGKSYLGTLATAAATTGVEGLSTIISEAAISNWYDYYLSLIHISEPTRP
;
A
#
# COMPACT_ATOMS: atom_id res chain seq x y z
N MET A 1 -22.90 4.09 16.96
CA MET A 1 -21.63 3.38 16.61
C MET A 1 -20.55 4.45 16.52
N LYS A 2 -19.40 4.29 17.18
CA LYS A 2 -18.32 5.27 17.05
C LYS A 2 -17.55 5.06 15.76
N ILE A 3 -17.17 6.16 15.11
CA ILE A 3 -16.28 6.15 13.94
C ILE A 3 -14.84 6.21 14.45
N ASN A 4 -14.02 5.23 14.07
CA ASN A 4 -12.64 5.19 14.49
C ASN A 4 -11.81 6.24 13.71
N GLN A 5 -11.24 7.19 14.44
CA GLN A 5 -10.35 8.21 13.91
C GLN A 5 -8.90 7.77 14.15
N PHE A 6 -8.21 7.39 13.08
CA PHE A 6 -6.84 6.91 13.16
C PHE A 6 -5.93 7.64 12.17
N ALA A 7 -4.62 7.57 12.41
CA ALA A 7 -3.61 8.18 11.56
C ALA A 7 -3.79 9.70 11.32
N HIS A 8 -4.44 10.41 12.25
CA HIS A 8 -4.49 11.86 12.26
C HIS A 8 -3.25 12.39 12.98
N THR A 9 -2.49 13.27 12.31
CA THR A 9 -1.28 13.90 12.86
C THR A 9 -1.59 15.35 13.19
N PRO A 10 -1.39 15.81 14.46
CA PRO A 10 -1.53 17.21 14.80
C PRO A 10 -0.57 18.08 13.96
N ALA A 11 -1.10 19.14 13.35
CA ALA A 11 -0.33 20.06 12.53
C ALA A 11 -0.49 21.49 13.07
N ASN A 12 0.60 22.28 13.03
CA ASN A 12 0.53 23.71 13.32
C ASN A 12 -0.12 24.47 12.13
N PHE A 13 -0.49 25.72 12.37
CA PHE A 13 -1.22 26.51 11.37
C PHE A 13 -0.41 26.73 10.08
N GLU A 14 0.89 26.94 10.18
CA GLU A 14 1.75 27.13 8.99
C GLU A 14 1.75 25.89 8.10
N THR A 15 1.88 24.71 8.70
CA THR A 15 1.76 23.42 7.98
C THR A 15 0.37 23.26 7.31
N LYS A 16 -0.70 23.59 8.06
CA LYS A 16 -2.07 23.53 7.52
C LYS A 16 -2.25 24.43 6.30
N LEU A 17 -1.74 25.66 6.39
CA LEU A 17 -1.80 26.64 5.30
C LEU A 17 -1.01 26.17 4.07
N GLU A 18 0.21 25.70 4.28
CA GLU A 18 1.09 25.19 3.22
C GLU A 18 0.47 23.99 2.49
N GLU A 19 0.01 22.97 3.24
CA GLU A 19 -0.54 21.75 2.65
C GLU A 19 -1.86 22.03 1.92
N LEU A 20 -2.77 22.86 2.47
CA LEU A 20 -3.99 23.27 1.79
C LEU A 20 -3.71 24.08 0.53
N SER A 21 -2.67 24.91 0.54
CA SER A 21 -2.24 25.66 -0.64
C SER A 21 -1.68 24.74 -1.72
N LYS A 22 -0.83 23.77 -1.37
CA LYS A 22 -0.32 22.72 -2.28
C LYS A 22 -1.44 21.89 -2.88
N LEU A 23 -2.46 21.57 -2.08
CA LEU A 23 -3.66 20.89 -2.55
C LEU A 23 -4.62 21.81 -3.32
N ARG A 24 -4.26 23.09 -3.50
CA ARG A 24 -5.06 24.08 -4.23
C ARG A 24 -6.44 24.36 -3.60
N PHE A 25 -6.64 24.04 -2.31
CA PHE A 25 -7.86 24.41 -1.60
C PHE A 25 -7.92 25.90 -1.30
N ILE A 26 -6.77 26.52 -1.03
CA ILE A 26 -6.65 27.95 -0.70
C ILE A 26 -5.50 28.59 -1.48
N LYS A 27 -5.49 29.91 -1.49
CA LYS A 27 -4.32 30.72 -1.88
C LYS A 27 -3.50 31.07 -0.64
N ALA A 28 -2.26 31.50 -0.84
CA ALA A 28 -1.35 31.84 0.27
C ALA A 28 -1.86 32.96 1.19
N ASP A 29 -2.72 33.83 0.67
CA ASP A 29 -3.31 34.99 1.37
C ASP A 29 -4.76 34.74 1.87
N ALA A 30 -5.24 33.50 1.84
CA ALA A 30 -6.61 33.12 2.17
C ALA A 30 -7.05 33.52 3.60
N GLN A 31 -6.12 33.64 4.54
CA GLN A 31 -6.39 34.13 5.89
C GLN A 31 -6.90 35.60 5.95
N GLN A 32 -6.77 36.35 4.85
CA GLN A 32 -7.26 37.71 4.71
C GLN A 32 -8.60 37.80 3.97
N GLU A 33 -9.11 36.67 3.48
CA GLU A 33 -10.40 36.62 2.78
C GLU A 33 -11.58 36.78 3.76
N ASP A 34 -12.72 37.29 3.24
CA ASP A 34 -13.99 37.27 3.94
C ASP A 34 -14.38 35.84 4.32
N LEU A 35 -14.88 35.63 5.54
CA LEU A 35 -15.13 34.32 6.10
C LEU A 35 -16.13 33.49 5.26
N ASN A 36 -17.24 34.12 4.84
CA ASN A 36 -18.24 33.46 4.02
C ASN A 36 -17.72 33.15 2.58
N LEU A 37 -16.95 34.07 2.03
CA LEU A 37 -16.34 33.88 0.71
C LEU A 37 -15.33 32.72 0.74
N LEU A 38 -14.47 32.69 1.74
CA LEU A 38 -13.49 31.61 1.93
C LEU A 38 -14.22 30.27 2.11
N TRP A 39 -15.23 30.21 2.99
CA TRP A 39 -16.00 28.99 3.22
C TRP A 39 -16.68 28.48 1.95
N LYS A 40 -17.35 29.36 1.21
CA LYS A 40 -17.95 29.04 -0.09
C LYS A 40 -16.92 28.47 -1.07
N ASN A 41 -15.73 29.10 -1.17
CA ASN A 41 -14.67 28.67 -2.06
C ASN A 41 -14.14 27.27 -1.70
N LEU A 42 -14.00 26.96 -0.41
CA LEU A 42 -13.61 25.65 0.09
C LEU A 42 -14.66 24.59 -0.24
N LEU A 43 -15.94 24.88 0.02
CA LEU A 43 -17.05 23.95 -0.27
C LEU A 43 -17.17 23.64 -1.77
N LEU A 44 -16.98 24.63 -2.67
CA LEU A 44 -17.02 24.40 -4.12
C LEU A 44 -15.96 23.41 -4.60
N LYS A 45 -14.87 23.22 -3.85
CA LYS A 45 -13.81 22.25 -4.15
C LYS A 45 -14.12 20.84 -3.63
N CYS A 46 -15.11 20.71 -2.75
CA CYS A 46 -15.59 19.41 -2.27
C CYS A 46 -16.46 18.66 -3.32
N PHE A 47 -16.65 19.23 -4.52
CA PHE A 47 -17.43 18.62 -5.61
C PHE A 47 -16.60 18.43 -6.90
N PRO A 48 -15.52 17.61 -6.87
CA PRO A 48 -14.64 17.45 -8.04
C PRO A 48 -15.36 16.77 -9.23
N GLN A 49 -16.41 16.00 -8.97
CA GLN A 49 -17.24 15.37 -10.01
C GLN A 49 -18.10 16.38 -10.80
N ALA A 50 -18.37 17.56 -10.26
CA ALA A 50 -19.09 18.63 -10.95
C ALA A 50 -18.17 19.32 -11.96
N LYS A 51 -18.50 19.23 -13.25
CA LYS A 51 -17.63 19.66 -14.36
C LYS A 51 -17.72 21.15 -14.68
N CYS A 52 -18.72 21.85 -14.19
CA CYS A 52 -18.87 23.28 -14.38
C CYS A 52 -19.36 23.98 -13.11
N LEU A 53 -19.23 25.30 -13.08
CA LEU A 53 -19.58 26.12 -11.91
C LEU A 53 -21.08 26.02 -11.55
N ALA A 54 -21.96 25.92 -12.55
CA ALA A 54 -23.40 25.75 -12.31
C ALA A 54 -23.70 24.46 -11.54
N GLN A 55 -23.10 23.33 -11.94
CA GLN A 55 -23.23 22.05 -11.23
C GLN A 55 -22.66 22.12 -9.80
N LYS A 56 -21.54 22.83 -9.61
CA LYS A 56 -20.97 23.02 -8.26
C LYS A 56 -21.90 23.86 -7.38
N HIS A 57 -22.52 24.88 -7.92
CA HIS A 57 -23.52 25.69 -7.19
C HIS A 57 -24.80 24.89 -6.86
N GLU A 58 -25.24 24.02 -7.77
CA GLU A 58 -26.35 23.10 -7.49
C GLU A 58 -26.03 22.15 -6.33
N LYS A 59 -24.82 21.57 -6.34
CA LYS A 59 -24.33 20.73 -5.23
C LYS A 59 -24.22 21.51 -3.93
N LEU A 60 -23.72 22.75 -3.98
CA LEU A 60 -23.66 23.60 -2.79
C LEU A 60 -25.06 23.93 -2.26
N ALA A 61 -26.04 24.16 -3.12
CA ALA A 61 -27.44 24.39 -2.76
C ALA A 61 -28.13 23.13 -2.20
N SER A 62 -27.61 21.96 -2.43
CA SER A 62 -28.12 20.71 -1.84
C SER A 62 -27.66 20.47 -0.40
N LEU A 63 -26.70 21.25 0.10
CA LEU A 63 -26.25 21.18 1.50
C LEU A 63 -27.13 22.06 2.37
N ALA A 64 -27.68 21.49 3.44
CA ALA A 64 -28.44 22.19 4.45
C ALA A 64 -27.50 22.89 5.44
N ALA A 65 -27.61 24.20 5.55
CA ALA A 65 -26.94 24.97 6.59
C ALA A 65 -27.72 24.91 7.92
N THR A 66 -29.04 24.91 7.81
CA THR A 66 -30.00 24.76 8.93
C THR A 66 -31.14 23.89 8.44
N LYS A 67 -32.14 23.59 9.32
CA LYS A 67 -33.35 22.85 8.91
C LYS A 67 -34.18 23.55 7.81
N THR A 68 -33.96 24.82 7.60
CA THR A 68 -34.81 25.63 6.70
C THR A 68 -34.03 26.39 5.64
N GLU A 69 -32.71 26.46 5.73
CA GLU A 69 -31.88 27.23 4.81
C GLU A 69 -30.77 26.33 4.24
N SER A 70 -30.59 26.40 2.93
CA SER A 70 -29.39 25.85 2.26
C SER A 70 -28.16 26.72 2.53
N VAL A 71 -26.96 26.20 2.22
CA VAL A 71 -25.72 26.97 2.37
C VAL A 71 -25.75 28.31 1.62
N PRO A 72 -26.16 28.42 0.34
CA PRO A 72 -26.25 29.72 -0.34
C PRO A 72 -27.22 30.70 0.33
N GLU A 73 -28.40 30.23 0.73
CA GLU A 73 -29.41 31.09 1.41
C GLU A 73 -28.92 31.61 2.76
N PHE A 74 -28.15 30.79 3.47
CA PHE A 74 -27.58 31.15 4.77
C PHE A 74 -26.52 32.26 4.62
N ILE A 75 -25.53 32.07 3.73
CA ILE A 75 -24.40 33.02 3.57
C ILE A 75 -24.84 34.38 3.03
N GLU A 76 -26.00 34.49 2.37
CA GLU A 76 -26.58 35.76 1.95
C GLU A 76 -27.06 36.62 3.12
N LYS A 77 -27.37 36.01 4.26
CA LYS A 77 -28.01 36.68 5.38
C LYS A 77 -27.17 36.71 6.66
N LYS A 78 -26.26 35.74 6.81
CA LYS A 78 -25.53 35.48 8.06
C LYS A 78 -24.09 35.09 7.77
N THR A 79 -23.24 35.26 8.75
CA THR A 79 -21.86 34.76 8.74
C THR A 79 -21.85 33.32 9.26
N VAL A 80 -21.04 32.46 8.63
CA VAL A 80 -20.85 31.09 9.11
C VAL A 80 -20.28 31.06 10.52
N ASP A 81 -20.87 30.25 11.35
CA ASP A 81 -20.42 29.95 12.71
C ASP A 81 -20.04 28.48 12.85
N LEU A 82 -19.56 28.11 14.02
CA LEU A 82 -19.10 26.75 14.33
C LEU A 82 -20.20 25.70 14.11
N THR A 83 -21.43 26.00 14.51
CA THR A 83 -22.57 25.08 14.38
C THR A 83 -22.89 24.79 12.92
N VAL A 84 -23.03 25.85 12.11
CA VAL A 84 -23.35 25.73 10.69
C VAL A 84 -22.20 25.08 9.92
N PHE A 85 -20.95 25.43 10.23
CA PHE A 85 -19.80 24.77 9.63
C PHE A 85 -19.85 23.25 9.82
N TYR A 86 -20.09 22.77 11.05
CA TYR A 86 -20.11 21.35 11.33
C TYR A 86 -21.42 20.65 10.91
N ALA A 87 -22.53 21.35 10.84
CA ALA A 87 -23.74 20.82 10.20
C ALA A 87 -23.50 20.46 8.73
N VAL A 88 -22.76 21.32 8.00
CA VAL A 88 -22.37 21.05 6.61
C VAL A 88 -21.24 20.01 6.54
N ALA A 89 -20.27 20.08 7.44
CA ALA A 89 -19.17 19.11 7.50
C ALA A 89 -19.66 17.68 7.68
N MET A 90 -20.66 17.45 8.51
CA MET A 90 -21.28 16.12 8.70
C MET A 90 -21.89 15.58 7.40
N GLN A 91 -22.51 16.42 6.59
CA GLN A 91 -23.04 16.02 5.29
C GLN A 91 -21.91 15.69 4.29
N LEU A 92 -20.80 16.43 4.30
CA LEU A 92 -19.61 16.07 3.52
C LEU A 92 -18.99 14.75 3.97
N LEU A 93 -19.06 14.42 5.26
CA LEU A 93 -18.69 13.13 5.85
C LEU A 93 -19.73 12.04 5.62
N GLN A 94 -20.78 12.33 4.82
CA GLN A 94 -21.84 11.42 4.38
C GLN A 94 -22.85 11.01 5.47
N PHE A 95 -23.04 11.81 6.49
CA PHE A 95 -24.11 11.65 7.44
C PHE A 95 -25.35 12.42 6.99
N GLU A 96 -26.53 11.85 7.25
CA GLU A 96 -27.81 12.41 6.83
C GLU A 96 -28.40 13.30 7.93
N PRO A 97 -28.72 14.60 7.63
CA PRO A 97 -29.30 15.51 8.62
C PRO A 97 -30.60 14.96 9.19
N ASP A 98 -30.85 15.19 10.48
CA ASP A 98 -32.04 14.81 11.27
C ASP A 98 -32.35 13.31 11.26
N THR A 99 -31.57 12.50 10.58
CA THR A 99 -31.67 11.04 10.57
C THR A 99 -30.49 10.40 11.32
N GLU A 100 -29.26 10.86 11.04
CA GLU A 100 -28.04 10.30 11.62
C GLU A 100 -27.30 11.30 12.52
N PHE A 101 -27.61 12.57 12.40
CA PHE A 101 -27.14 13.61 13.31
C PHE A 101 -28.16 14.74 13.42
N ASP A 102 -28.17 15.43 14.56
CA ASP A 102 -28.98 16.61 14.78
C ASP A 102 -28.33 17.83 14.15
N ILE A 103 -28.99 18.41 13.13
CA ILE A 103 -28.44 19.56 12.39
C ILE A 103 -28.35 20.82 13.26
N ASP A 104 -29.22 20.95 14.29
CA ASP A 104 -29.16 22.07 15.22
C ASP A 104 -28.07 21.90 16.30
N ASN A 105 -27.59 20.65 16.52
CA ASN A 105 -26.57 20.32 17.51
C ASN A 105 -25.52 19.36 16.93
N PRO A 106 -24.85 19.69 15.81
CA PRO A 106 -23.91 18.79 15.13
C PRO A 106 -22.71 18.39 16.00
N LEU A 107 -22.20 19.31 16.84
CA LEU A 107 -21.08 19.06 17.73
C LEU A 107 -21.35 17.92 18.73
N LYS A 108 -22.56 17.92 19.33
CA LYS A 108 -22.96 16.82 20.21
C LYS A 108 -23.02 15.49 19.47
N SER A 109 -23.56 15.49 18.25
CA SER A 109 -23.60 14.28 17.41
C SER A 109 -22.20 13.79 17.04
N MET A 110 -21.27 14.72 16.76
CA MET A 110 -19.85 14.39 16.49
C MET A 110 -19.19 13.75 17.71
N ASP A 111 -19.40 14.28 18.91
CA ASP A 111 -18.88 13.67 20.15
C ASP A 111 -19.41 12.25 20.36
N GLU A 112 -20.70 12.02 20.14
CA GLU A 112 -21.33 10.71 20.25
C GLU A 112 -20.77 9.71 19.23
N LEU A 113 -20.45 10.19 18.02
CA LEU A 113 -19.85 9.40 16.93
C LEU A 113 -18.33 9.26 17.06
N GLY A 114 -17.66 10.06 17.90
CA GLY A 114 -16.21 10.11 18.04
C GLY A 114 -15.51 10.82 16.87
N VAL A 115 -16.20 11.76 16.24
CA VAL A 115 -15.66 12.59 15.14
C VAL A 115 -15.07 13.86 15.73
N PHE A 116 -13.91 14.29 15.23
CA PHE A 116 -13.23 15.50 15.70
C PHE A 116 -13.94 16.78 15.28
N HIS A 117 -13.92 17.78 16.16
CA HIS A 117 -14.33 19.14 15.84
C HIS A 117 -13.46 20.18 16.57
N ALA A 118 -13.43 21.39 16.03
CA ALA A 118 -12.83 22.55 16.70
C ALA A 118 -13.74 23.08 17.80
N ASP A 119 -13.16 23.84 18.74
CA ASP A 119 -13.90 24.45 19.84
C ASP A 119 -14.44 25.84 19.46
N LYS A 120 -13.90 26.48 18.41
CA LYS A 120 -14.30 27.82 17.95
C LYS A 120 -14.12 28.00 16.46
N LEU A 121 -14.86 28.93 15.88
CA LEU A 121 -14.74 29.42 14.51
C LEU A 121 -15.12 30.91 14.49
N GLU A 122 -14.16 31.79 14.64
CA GLU A 122 -14.36 33.22 14.77
C GLU A 122 -13.81 34.00 13.57
N ASP A 123 -12.77 33.48 12.90
CA ASP A 123 -12.11 34.11 11.78
C ASP A 123 -11.67 33.10 10.70
N SER A 124 -11.05 33.60 9.64
CA SER A 124 -10.56 32.80 8.53
C SER A 124 -9.43 31.84 8.92
N THR A 125 -8.68 32.13 9.98
CA THR A 125 -7.63 31.25 10.52
C THR A 125 -8.25 30.02 11.19
N ASP A 126 -9.30 30.24 12.00
CA ASP A 126 -10.06 29.15 12.61
C ASP A 126 -10.73 28.28 11.54
N LEU A 127 -11.33 28.90 10.51
CA LEU A 127 -11.97 28.20 9.39
C LEU A 127 -10.97 27.32 8.60
N ILE A 128 -9.80 27.86 8.26
CA ILE A 128 -8.73 27.12 7.58
C ILE A 128 -8.30 25.92 8.40
N SER A 129 -8.12 26.11 9.72
CA SER A 129 -7.72 25.03 10.63
C SER A 129 -8.79 23.95 10.74
N ALA A 130 -10.07 24.34 10.92
CA ALA A 130 -11.19 23.41 11.01
C ALA A 130 -11.40 22.63 9.71
N PHE A 131 -11.24 23.29 8.57
CA PHE A 131 -11.35 22.63 7.25
C PHE A 131 -10.22 21.66 6.98
N TYR A 132 -8.98 21.99 7.38
CA TYR A 132 -7.85 21.06 7.31
C TYR A 132 -8.12 19.78 8.10
N ASP A 133 -8.55 19.93 9.36
CA ASP A 133 -8.84 18.80 10.23
C ASP A 133 -10.04 17.99 9.70
N LEU A 134 -11.03 18.64 9.09
CA LEU A 134 -12.17 17.98 8.43
C LEU A 134 -11.69 17.10 7.26
N LEU A 135 -10.76 17.58 6.43
CA LEU A 135 -10.21 16.77 5.33
C LEU A 135 -9.51 15.50 5.81
N ALA A 136 -8.90 15.53 7.00
CA ALA A 136 -8.25 14.37 7.63
C ALA A 136 -9.21 13.49 8.45
N THR A 137 -10.48 13.90 8.60
CA THR A 137 -11.47 13.22 9.43
C THR A 137 -12.11 12.05 8.65
N HIS A 138 -12.21 10.88 9.30
CA HIS A 138 -12.90 9.71 8.76
C HIS A 138 -14.42 9.87 8.90
N GLY A 139 -15.10 9.74 7.77
CA GLY A 139 -16.56 9.80 7.70
C GLY A 139 -17.24 8.44 7.84
N LYS A 140 -18.52 8.40 7.54
CA LYS A 140 -19.40 7.23 7.65
C LYS A 140 -18.89 6.01 6.87
N ASN A 141 -18.27 6.22 5.72
CA ASN A 141 -17.71 5.17 4.86
C ASN A 141 -16.33 4.65 5.32
N GLY A 142 -15.77 5.18 6.43
CA GLY A 142 -14.46 4.80 6.97
C GLY A 142 -13.27 5.41 6.21
N GLN A 143 -13.51 6.27 5.23
CA GLN A 143 -12.46 7.02 4.51
C GLN A 143 -12.35 8.44 5.09
N THR A 144 -11.16 9.05 4.98
CA THR A 144 -11.06 10.49 5.24
C THR A 144 -11.84 11.26 4.17
N LEU A 145 -12.27 12.48 4.51
CA LEU A 145 -12.93 13.32 3.49
C LEU A 145 -12.04 13.52 2.26
N LEU A 146 -10.74 13.73 2.44
CA LEU A 146 -9.83 13.92 1.31
C LEU A 146 -9.68 12.66 0.45
N ASP A 147 -9.62 11.45 1.05
CA ASP A 147 -9.61 10.19 0.30
C ASP A 147 -10.93 10.01 -0.48
N HIS A 148 -12.06 10.38 0.14
CA HIS A 148 -13.36 10.36 -0.55
C HIS A 148 -13.38 11.31 -1.75
N LEU A 149 -12.89 12.54 -1.60
CA LEU A 149 -12.75 13.50 -2.71
C LEU A 149 -11.81 12.98 -3.81
N GLY A 150 -10.73 12.29 -3.41
CA GLY A 150 -9.83 11.61 -4.33
C GLY A 150 -10.55 10.58 -5.19
N ASN A 151 -11.40 9.75 -4.62
CA ASN A 151 -12.22 8.77 -5.34
C ASN A 151 -13.23 9.43 -6.29
N LEU A 152 -13.64 10.67 -6.01
CA LEU A 152 -14.49 11.48 -6.88
C LEU A 152 -13.71 12.23 -7.98
N GLY A 153 -12.38 12.06 -8.02
CA GLY A 153 -11.51 12.61 -9.07
C GLY A 153 -10.81 13.92 -8.72
N PHE A 154 -10.72 14.28 -7.43
CA PHE A 154 -10.06 15.53 -7.00
C PHE A 154 -8.61 15.63 -7.47
N PHE A 155 -7.88 14.52 -7.52
CA PHE A 155 -6.45 14.50 -7.85
C PHE A 155 -6.14 14.36 -9.34
N ILE A 156 -7.13 14.25 -10.23
CA ILE A 156 -6.89 14.08 -11.68
C ILE A 156 -6.03 15.22 -12.26
N ASP A 157 -6.30 16.47 -11.87
CA ASP A 157 -5.53 17.64 -12.32
C ASP A 157 -4.11 17.73 -11.73
N PHE A 158 -3.76 16.81 -10.81
CA PHE A 158 -2.42 16.70 -10.22
C PHE A 158 -1.54 15.69 -10.96
N TYR A 159 -2.10 14.85 -11.83
CA TYR A 159 -1.32 13.87 -12.58
C TYR A 159 -0.26 14.51 -13.47
N ASP A 160 -0.53 15.73 -13.97
CA ASP A 160 0.37 16.48 -14.84
C ASP A 160 1.32 17.41 -14.07
N LEU A 161 1.41 17.31 -12.73
CA LEU A 161 2.42 18.02 -11.95
C LEU A 161 3.82 17.61 -12.40
N PRO A 162 4.78 18.56 -12.45
CA PRO A 162 6.19 18.22 -12.64
C PRO A 162 6.68 17.21 -11.59
N VAL A 163 7.58 16.33 -12.00
CA VAL A 163 8.18 15.32 -11.09
C VAL A 163 8.82 15.94 -9.84
N SER A 164 9.36 17.17 -9.97
CA SER A 164 9.94 17.92 -8.84
C SER A 164 8.92 18.35 -7.78
N GLU A 165 7.62 18.32 -8.10
CA GLU A 165 6.54 18.67 -7.18
C GLU A 165 5.84 17.42 -6.61
N LYS A 166 6.29 16.22 -6.97
CA LYS A 166 5.78 14.93 -6.49
C LYS A 166 6.77 14.27 -5.54
N PRO A 167 6.30 13.53 -4.54
CA PRO A 167 4.90 13.34 -4.13
C PRO A 167 4.33 14.55 -3.38
N VAL A 168 3.01 14.70 -3.41
CA VAL A 168 2.29 15.67 -2.58
C VAL A 168 1.88 15.02 -1.27
N PHE A 169 2.09 15.71 -0.15
CA PHE A 169 1.72 15.23 1.17
C PHE A 169 0.57 16.04 1.77
N PHE A 170 -0.27 15.38 2.55
CA PHE A 170 -1.29 15.97 3.39
C PHE A 170 -1.41 15.16 4.67
N ASN A 171 -1.33 15.82 5.82
CA ASN A 171 -1.40 15.21 7.16
C ASN A 171 -0.48 13.97 7.29
N GLY A 172 0.76 14.08 6.80
CA GLY A 172 1.76 13.02 6.84
C GLY A 172 1.56 11.88 5.85
N LYS A 173 0.56 11.94 4.97
CA LYS A 173 0.26 10.90 3.97
C LYS A 173 0.53 11.39 2.55
N ALA A 174 1.20 10.59 1.73
CA ALA A 174 1.31 10.84 0.30
C ALA A 174 -0.07 10.74 -0.37
N GLN A 175 -0.36 11.69 -1.27
CA GLN A 175 -1.64 11.80 -1.97
C GLN A 175 -1.59 11.13 -3.34
N PRO A 176 -2.75 10.69 -3.90
CA PRO A 176 -2.80 9.92 -5.14
C PRO A 176 -2.63 10.82 -6.38
N VAL A 177 -1.43 11.37 -6.56
CA VAL A 177 -1.06 12.28 -7.64
C VAL A 177 -0.31 11.61 -8.79
N PHE A 178 -0.22 10.28 -8.78
CA PHE A 178 0.41 9.49 -9.83
C PHE A 178 -0.65 8.82 -10.71
N ASP A 179 -0.49 8.95 -12.02
CA ASP A 179 -1.42 8.39 -13.02
C ASP A 179 -1.24 6.88 -13.15
N THR A 180 -2.11 6.10 -12.53
CA THR A 180 -2.06 4.62 -12.56
C THR A 180 -2.49 4.03 -13.91
N THR A 181 -2.86 4.85 -14.89
CA THR A 181 -3.06 4.40 -16.28
C THR A 181 -1.75 4.36 -17.07
N LYS A 182 -0.69 4.98 -16.56
CA LYS A 182 0.64 5.10 -17.18
C LYS A 182 1.72 4.40 -16.32
N LEU A 183 1.50 3.16 -15.94
CA LEU A 183 2.46 2.38 -15.16
C LEU A 183 3.42 1.62 -16.09
N ILE A 184 4.61 1.32 -15.57
CA ILE A 184 5.64 0.49 -16.22
C ILE A 184 5.64 -0.86 -15.55
N PHE A 185 5.63 -1.92 -16.37
CA PHE A 185 5.63 -3.32 -15.95
C PHE A 185 6.91 -3.98 -16.44
N GLU A 186 7.71 -4.51 -15.53
CA GLU A 186 9.01 -5.12 -15.83
C GLU A 186 9.16 -6.44 -15.06
N VAL A 187 9.79 -7.42 -15.71
CA VAL A 187 10.23 -8.66 -15.06
C VAL A 187 11.74 -8.66 -14.98
N VAL A 188 12.27 -9.05 -13.83
CA VAL A 188 13.72 -9.22 -13.62
C VAL A 188 14.00 -10.51 -12.87
N TYR A 189 15.24 -10.99 -12.95
CA TYR A 189 15.72 -12.20 -12.29
C TYR A 189 16.85 -11.84 -11.32
N VAL A 190 16.55 -11.86 -10.02
CA VAL A 190 17.46 -11.47 -8.95
C VAL A 190 18.35 -12.66 -8.58
N GLU A 191 19.66 -12.48 -8.60
CA GLU A 191 20.62 -13.53 -8.26
C GLU A 191 20.64 -13.74 -6.74
N SER A 192 20.36 -14.96 -6.29
CA SER A 192 20.46 -15.35 -4.88
C SER A 192 21.85 -15.90 -4.52
N ASP A 193 22.05 -16.25 -3.25
CA ASP A 193 23.20 -17.03 -2.78
C ASP A 193 22.85 -18.53 -2.59
N LEU A 194 21.73 -18.94 -3.17
CA LEU A 194 21.19 -20.29 -3.07
C LEU A 194 21.54 -21.09 -4.32
N ASP A 195 21.61 -22.40 -4.15
CA ASP A 195 21.69 -23.46 -5.15
C ASP A 195 20.91 -24.64 -4.58
N THR A 196 19.59 -24.56 -4.67
CA THR A 196 18.69 -25.51 -3.99
C THR A 196 18.42 -26.75 -4.81
N ASP A 197 18.61 -26.70 -6.12
CA ASP A 197 18.52 -27.84 -7.05
C ASP A 197 19.86 -28.54 -7.26
N HIS A 198 20.95 -27.96 -6.72
CA HIS A 198 22.29 -28.51 -6.74
C HIS A 198 22.90 -28.62 -8.15
N ASP A 199 22.58 -27.68 -9.05
CA ASP A 199 23.16 -27.60 -10.40
C ASP A 199 24.53 -26.89 -10.40
N GLY A 200 24.96 -26.36 -9.26
CA GLY A 200 26.24 -25.63 -9.08
C GLY A 200 26.16 -24.16 -9.46
N LYS A 201 24.99 -23.62 -9.77
CA LYS A 201 24.78 -22.22 -10.09
C LYS A 201 23.92 -21.54 -9.02
N ALA A 202 24.00 -20.21 -8.98
CA ALA A 202 23.12 -19.42 -8.12
C ALA A 202 21.70 -19.39 -8.69
N ASP A 203 20.72 -19.71 -7.85
CA ASP A 203 19.31 -19.64 -8.19
C ASP A 203 18.90 -18.19 -8.50
N LEU A 204 18.28 -17.98 -9.65
CA LEU A 204 17.74 -16.69 -10.10
C LEU A 204 16.26 -16.60 -9.74
N LEU A 205 15.89 -15.54 -9.05
CA LEU A 205 14.55 -15.32 -8.50
C LEU A 205 13.77 -14.33 -9.35
N LYS A 206 12.65 -14.75 -9.92
CA LYS A 206 11.78 -13.88 -10.70
C LYS A 206 11.10 -12.83 -9.82
N ALA A 207 11.19 -11.58 -10.23
CA ALA A 207 10.47 -10.47 -9.62
C ALA A 207 9.74 -9.66 -10.69
N GLU A 208 8.48 -9.37 -10.41
CA GLU A 208 7.59 -8.54 -11.22
C GLU A 208 7.46 -7.16 -10.57
N ILE A 209 7.72 -6.12 -11.34
CA ILE A 209 7.76 -4.74 -10.87
C ILE A 209 6.69 -3.92 -11.58
N ILE A 210 5.92 -3.17 -10.81
CA ILE A 210 5.00 -2.15 -11.31
C ILE A 210 5.46 -0.82 -10.72
N ARG A 211 5.78 0.15 -11.57
CA ARG A 211 6.26 1.46 -11.09
C ARG A 211 5.63 2.63 -11.84
N PRO A 212 5.49 3.80 -11.20
CA PRO A 212 5.00 5.00 -11.86
C PRO A 212 5.91 5.40 -13.03
N LYS A 213 5.31 5.87 -14.13
CA LYS A 213 6.07 6.36 -15.30
C LYS A 213 6.98 7.54 -14.94
N ASP A 214 6.63 8.33 -13.94
CA ASP A 214 7.42 9.45 -13.40
C ASP A 214 8.85 9.04 -13.01
N THR A 215 9.09 7.76 -12.74
CA THR A 215 10.44 7.25 -12.48
C THR A 215 11.37 7.36 -13.68
N GLU A 216 10.86 7.35 -14.93
CA GLU A 216 11.67 7.57 -16.14
C GLU A 216 12.20 9.01 -16.23
N GLU A 217 11.55 9.95 -15.55
CA GLU A 217 11.96 11.36 -15.46
C GLU A 217 12.90 11.61 -14.27
N GLY A 218 13.38 10.55 -13.60
CA GLY A 218 14.38 10.62 -12.54
C GLY A 218 13.83 10.59 -11.11
N LEU A 219 12.51 10.48 -10.93
CA LEU A 219 11.93 10.27 -9.60
C LEU A 219 12.38 8.91 -9.04
N LYS A 220 12.80 8.90 -7.78
CA LYS A 220 13.06 7.68 -7.05
C LYS A 220 11.96 7.44 -6.02
N VAL A 221 11.41 6.25 -6.05
CA VAL A 221 10.24 5.87 -5.23
C VAL A 221 10.58 4.72 -4.28
N PRO A 222 9.93 4.62 -3.13
CA PRO A 222 10.03 3.43 -2.29
C PRO A 222 9.34 2.24 -2.94
N ALA A 223 9.75 1.03 -2.59
CA ALA A 223 9.13 -0.20 -3.04
C ALA A 223 8.21 -0.79 -1.96
N LEU A 224 7.00 -1.20 -2.35
CA LEU A 224 6.14 -2.07 -1.57
C LEU A 224 6.27 -3.49 -2.12
N TYR A 225 6.91 -4.36 -1.35
CA TYR A 225 7.25 -5.72 -1.74
C TYR A 225 6.31 -6.74 -1.10
N THR A 226 5.77 -7.62 -1.93
CA THR A 226 4.99 -8.79 -1.51
C THR A 226 5.72 -10.06 -1.95
N ALA A 227 6.29 -10.78 -1.00
CA ALA A 227 6.87 -12.10 -1.23
C ALA A 227 5.77 -13.15 -1.13
N SER A 228 5.73 -14.11 -2.04
CA SER A 228 4.72 -15.18 -2.03
C SER A 228 5.25 -16.47 -2.60
N PRO A 229 5.06 -17.60 -1.92
CA PRO A 229 5.33 -18.92 -2.48
C PRO A 229 4.19 -19.42 -3.38
N TYR A 230 3.11 -18.67 -3.49
CA TYR A 230 1.91 -19.08 -4.22
C TYR A 230 1.72 -18.37 -5.55
N ASN A 231 2.27 -17.16 -5.68
CA ASN A 231 2.14 -16.40 -6.91
C ASN A 231 2.75 -17.20 -8.04
N GLN A 232 1.98 -17.34 -9.11
CA GLN A 232 2.48 -17.89 -10.37
C GLN A 232 2.78 -19.41 -10.37
N GLY A 233 2.37 -20.16 -9.33
CA GLY A 233 2.49 -21.62 -9.31
C GLY A 233 3.90 -22.15 -8.96
N THR A 234 4.23 -23.34 -9.45
CA THR A 234 5.55 -23.97 -9.31
C THR A 234 6.23 -24.04 -10.67
N ASN A 235 7.58 -24.03 -10.72
CA ASN A 235 8.31 -24.22 -11.96
C ASN A 235 8.27 -25.69 -12.42
N ASP A 236 8.58 -25.94 -13.70
CA ASP A 236 8.51 -27.28 -14.31
C ASP A 236 9.45 -28.28 -13.63
N ALA A 237 10.68 -27.85 -13.31
CA ALA A 237 11.66 -28.69 -12.61
C ALA A 237 11.17 -29.11 -11.22
N THR A 238 10.53 -28.20 -10.47
CA THR A 238 9.93 -28.53 -9.18
C THR A 238 8.76 -29.51 -9.35
N VAL A 239 7.92 -29.32 -10.37
CA VAL A 239 6.79 -30.23 -10.64
C VAL A 239 7.30 -31.63 -10.97
N GLU A 240 8.29 -31.76 -11.84
CA GLU A 240 8.90 -33.06 -12.19
C GLU A 240 9.53 -33.74 -10.97
N ALA A 241 10.29 -33.01 -10.17
CA ALA A 241 10.96 -33.55 -8.99
C ALA A 241 9.95 -34.02 -7.89
N MET A 242 8.78 -33.40 -7.83
CA MET A 242 7.73 -33.76 -6.88
C MET A 242 6.77 -34.82 -7.40
N THR A 243 6.80 -35.14 -8.69
CA THR A 243 5.95 -36.14 -9.31
C THR A 243 6.51 -37.55 -9.03
N HIS A 244 5.63 -38.49 -8.65
CA HIS A 244 5.99 -39.88 -8.48
C HIS A 244 4.86 -40.79 -8.93
N ASP A 245 5.20 -42.03 -9.27
CA ASP A 245 4.19 -43.03 -9.65
C ASP A 245 3.36 -43.42 -8.41
N VAL A 246 2.05 -43.17 -8.48
CA VAL A 246 1.09 -43.53 -7.44
C VAL A 246 0.43 -44.90 -7.70
N ASN A 247 0.66 -45.50 -8.84
CA ASN A 247 0.11 -46.82 -9.21
C ASN A 247 1.02 -47.99 -8.77
N VAL A 248 1.62 -47.83 -7.61
CA VAL A 248 2.48 -48.85 -7.04
C VAL A 248 1.75 -49.63 -5.92
N LYS A 249 2.11 -50.89 -5.72
CA LYS A 249 1.55 -51.68 -4.64
C LYS A 249 1.93 -51.07 -3.29
N LEU A 250 0.94 -50.65 -2.53
CA LEU A 250 1.15 -50.13 -1.20
C LEU A 250 1.73 -51.21 -0.27
N THR A 251 2.83 -50.89 0.39
CA THR A 251 3.44 -51.72 1.44
C THR A 251 3.32 -50.98 2.76
N ARG A 252 3.06 -51.75 3.81
CA ARG A 252 3.03 -51.18 5.16
C ARG A 252 4.43 -50.71 5.54
N LYS A 253 4.56 -49.43 5.86
CA LYS A 253 5.82 -48.87 6.37
C LYS A 253 6.13 -49.56 7.73
N THR A 254 7.31 -50.12 7.86
CA THR A 254 7.82 -50.58 9.15
C THR A 254 8.16 -49.33 9.97
N PRO A 255 7.65 -49.22 11.23
CA PRO A 255 8.07 -48.14 12.09
C PRO A 255 9.60 -48.17 12.25
N ASP A 256 10.21 -47.04 11.93
CA ASP A 256 11.63 -46.84 12.06
C ASP A 256 11.90 -46.22 13.43
N SER A 257 12.88 -46.74 14.15
CA SER A 257 13.26 -46.26 15.48
C SER A 257 14.51 -45.40 15.37
N LEU A 258 14.38 -44.25 14.66
CA LEU A 258 15.45 -43.27 14.59
C LEU A 258 15.83 -42.78 15.98
N THR A 259 17.11 -42.86 16.30
CA THR A 259 17.67 -42.29 17.51
C THR A 259 17.88 -40.78 17.32
N TYR A 260 17.99 -40.05 18.42
CA TYR A 260 18.24 -38.59 18.37
C TYR A 260 19.55 -38.24 17.64
N ASP A 261 20.50 -39.16 17.64
CA ASP A 261 21.78 -38.96 16.93
C ASP A 261 21.67 -39.15 15.43
N GLU A 262 20.74 -39.96 14.95
CA GLU A 262 20.46 -40.17 13.52
C GLU A 262 19.68 -39.04 12.88
N ILE A 263 18.94 -38.26 13.66
CA ILE A 263 18.21 -37.08 13.19
C ILE A 263 19.01 -35.78 13.31
N LYS A 264 20.27 -35.84 13.76
CA LYS A 264 21.12 -34.64 13.82
C LYS A 264 21.36 -34.09 12.41
N TYR A 265 21.12 -32.78 12.30
CA TYR A 265 21.47 -32.05 11.09
C TYR A 265 22.99 -32.09 10.86
N THR A 266 23.40 -32.70 9.78
CA THR A 266 24.79 -32.64 9.32
C THR A 266 24.88 -31.58 8.23
N ALA A 267 25.58 -30.48 8.52
CA ALA A 267 25.79 -29.44 7.52
C ALA A 267 26.46 -30.04 6.29
N LYS A 268 25.81 -29.92 5.13
CA LYS A 268 26.47 -30.28 3.85
C LYS A 268 27.67 -29.36 3.63
N PRO A 269 28.78 -29.87 3.04
CA PRO A 269 29.90 -29.01 2.63
C PRO A 269 29.35 -27.85 1.76
N LYS A 270 29.79 -26.63 2.01
CA LYS A 270 29.46 -25.51 1.12
C LYS A 270 30.11 -25.78 -0.22
N THR A 271 29.30 -26.06 -1.23
CA THR A 271 29.72 -26.11 -2.62
C THR A 271 29.95 -24.68 -3.09
N GLU A 272 30.96 -24.43 -3.91
CA GLU A 272 31.17 -23.12 -4.53
C GLU A 272 30.09 -22.90 -5.56
N ILE A 273 29.24 -21.89 -5.30
CA ILE A 273 28.10 -21.56 -6.16
C ILE A 273 28.57 -20.60 -7.26
N LYS A 274 28.42 -21.00 -8.52
CA LYS A 274 28.79 -20.18 -9.64
C LYS A 274 27.80 -19.04 -9.85
N LYS A 275 28.28 -17.82 -9.72
CA LYS A 275 27.53 -16.60 -10.00
C LYS A 275 27.46 -16.30 -11.50
N GLN A 276 26.38 -15.63 -11.94
CA GLN A 276 26.23 -15.24 -13.34
C GLN A 276 27.22 -14.15 -13.73
N THR A 277 27.80 -14.29 -14.93
CA THR A 277 28.73 -13.29 -15.48
C THR A 277 27.96 -12.10 -16.03
N VAL A 278 28.37 -10.88 -15.65
CA VAL A 278 27.80 -9.66 -16.20
C VAL A 278 28.40 -9.37 -17.56
N ASN A 279 27.58 -9.39 -18.61
CA ASN A 279 27.99 -9.12 -20.01
C ASN A 279 27.63 -7.71 -20.49
N GLY A 280 26.83 -6.99 -19.71
CA GLY A 280 26.36 -5.64 -20.02
C GLY A 280 25.34 -5.15 -18.99
N THR A 281 24.92 -3.89 -19.11
CA THR A 281 23.94 -3.26 -18.21
C THR A 281 22.89 -2.50 -19.00
N VAL A 282 21.64 -2.54 -18.53
CA VAL A 282 20.51 -1.80 -19.11
C VAL A 282 19.71 -1.10 -18.02
N LYS A 283 18.81 -0.18 -18.44
CA LYS A 283 17.89 0.54 -17.53
C LYS A 283 16.46 -0.01 -17.53
N SER A 284 16.08 -0.78 -18.54
CA SER A 284 14.74 -1.34 -18.68
C SER A 284 14.81 -2.83 -19.01
N ALA A 285 13.89 -3.60 -18.47
CA ALA A 285 13.70 -4.99 -18.84
C ALA A 285 12.86 -5.11 -20.12
N ASN A 286 13.04 -6.22 -20.85
CA ASN A 286 12.27 -6.50 -22.07
C ASN A 286 11.02 -7.33 -21.79
N GLU A 287 11.03 -8.12 -20.72
CA GLU A 287 9.92 -8.95 -20.32
C GLU A 287 8.91 -8.12 -19.52
N THR A 288 7.61 -8.34 -19.79
CA THR A 288 6.50 -7.68 -19.13
C THR A 288 5.43 -8.70 -18.76
N PHE A 289 4.46 -8.29 -17.94
CA PHE A 289 3.36 -9.13 -17.50
C PHE A 289 2.03 -8.37 -17.51
N PRO A 290 0.89 -9.05 -17.61
CA PRO A 290 -0.42 -8.40 -17.60
C PRO A 290 -0.78 -7.93 -16.19
N ARG A 291 -1.45 -6.76 -16.10
CA ARG A 291 -2.03 -6.30 -14.83
C ARG A 291 -3.24 -7.14 -14.45
N GLU A 292 -3.32 -7.57 -13.21
CA GLU A 292 -4.53 -8.15 -12.66
C GLU A 292 -5.62 -7.08 -12.44
N PHE A 293 -6.90 -7.49 -12.51
CA PHE A 293 -8.03 -6.55 -12.42
C PHE A 293 -8.52 -6.29 -11.00
N SER A 294 -8.00 -6.99 -10.00
CA SER A 294 -8.41 -6.80 -8.60
C SER A 294 -7.66 -5.61 -7.98
N TYR A 295 -8.41 -4.67 -7.39
CA TYR A 295 -7.83 -3.55 -6.64
C TYR A 295 -7.28 -4.03 -5.29
N THR A 296 -6.02 -3.72 -5.02
CA THR A 296 -5.31 -4.14 -3.82
C THR A 296 -4.68 -2.95 -3.08
N LEU A 297 -4.08 -3.21 -1.91
CA LEU A 297 -3.24 -2.21 -1.21
C LEU A 297 -2.13 -1.67 -2.11
N ASN A 298 -1.57 -2.51 -3.00
CA ASN A 298 -0.51 -2.09 -3.92
C ASN A 298 -1.00 -1.03 -4.91
N ASP A 299 -2.24 -1.15 -5.41
CA ASP A 299 -2.84 -0.13 -6.29
C ASP A 299 -3.05 1.20 -5.55
N TYR A 300 -3.48 1.14 -4.29
CA TYR A 300 -3.58 2.31 -3.43
C TYR A 300 -2.23 3.02 -3.27
N MET A 301 -1.15 2.25 -3.09
CA MET A 301 0.20 2.77 -2.91
C MET A 301 0.84 3.24 -4.24
N LEU A 302 0.58 2.56 -5.36
CA LEU A 302 1.04 2.99 -6.70
C LEU A 302 0.56 4.40 -7.04
N ALA A 303 -0.71 4.71 -6.77
CA ALA A 303 -1.26 6.06 -6.97
C ALA A 303 -0.55 7.12 -6.11
N ARG A 304 0.16 6.72 -5.06
CA ARG A 304 0.86 7.58 -4.10
C ARG A 304 2.38 7.62 -4.28
N GLY A 305 2.87 7.07 -5.39
CA GLY A 305 4.29 7.12 -5.73
C GLY A 305 5.13 6.03 -5.10
N PHE A 306 4.56 4.86 -4.83
CA PHE A 306 5.32 3.65 -4.54
C PHE A 306 5.47 2.82 -5.81
N ALA A 307 6.51 1.99 -5.87
CA ALA A 307 6.53 0.86 -6.79
C ALA A 307 6.00 -0.39 -6.07
N ALA A 308 5.23 -1.21 -6.75
CA ALA A 308 4.83 -2.52 -6.25
C ALA A 308 5.78 -3.59 -6.81
N VAL A 309 6.25 -4.49 -5.96
CA VAL A 309 7.14 -5.59 -6.32
C VAL A 309 6.54 -6.90 -5.84
N TYR A 310 6.41 -7.86 -6.75
CA TYR A 310 5.98 -9.22 -6.45
C TYR A 310 7.11 -10.17 -6.80
N ALA A 311 7.53 -11.03 -5.89
CA ALA A 311 8.52 -12.04 -6.20
C ALA A 311 7.94 -13.44 -6.10
N ALA A 312 8.22 -14.23 -7.11
CA ALA A 312 8.10 -15.67 -7.02
C ALA A 312 9.23 -16.17 -6.10
N GLY A 313 8.87 -16.89 -5.05
CA GLY A 313 9.86 -17.50 -4.15
C GLY A 313 10.70 -18.55 -4.84
N ILE A 314 11.71 -19.05 -4.12
CA ILE A 314 12.57 -20.13 -4.60
C ILE A 314 11.75 -21.31 -5.13
N GLY A 315 12.08 -21.84 -6.30
CA GLY A 315 11.39 -22.98 -6.93
C GLY A 315 9.94 -22.75 -7.32
N THR A 316 9.49 -21.49 -7.39
CA THR A 316 8.12 -21.17 -7.83
C THR A 316 8.14 -20.42 -9.15
N MET A 317 7.15 -20.67 -10.01
CA MET A 317 7.04 -20.12 -11.37
C MET A 317 8.39 -20.23 -12.10
N ASP A 318 8.88 -19.13 -12.66
CA ASP A 318 10.15 -19.06 -13.38
C ASP A 318 11.37 -18.77 -12.48
N SER A 319 11.23 -18.79 -11.15
CA SER A 319 12.40 -18.80 -10.26
C SER A 319 13.11 -20.15 -10.32
N ASP A 320 14.44 -20.13 -10.25
CA ASP A 320 15.24 -21.35 -10.19
C ASP A 320 15.11 -22.06 -8.83
N GLY A 321 15.67 -23.25 -8.75
CA GLY A 321 15.77 -24.03 -7.53
C GLY A 321 14.52 -24.83 -7.18
N PHE A 322 14.52 -25.43 -5.99
CA PHE A 322 13.41 -26.23 -5.47
C PHE A 322 12.64 -25.49 -4.39
N ARG A 323 11.32 -25.55 -4.52
CA ARG A 323 10.41 -24.99 -3.55
C ARG A 323 10.54 -25.69 -2.20
N THR A 324 10.60 -24.88 -1.15
CA THR A 324 10.61 -25.30 0.24
C THR A 324 9.37 -24.77 0.98
N CYS A 325 9.22 -25.08 2.27
CA CYS A 325 8.13 -24.58 3.09
C CYS A 325 8.64 -24.14 4.46
N GLY A 326 8.54 -22.86 4.76
CA GLY A 326 8.95 -22.28 6.04
C GLY A 326 10.44 -22.42 6.33
N SER A 327 11.26 -22.53 5.29
CA SER A 327 12.69 -22.79 5.40
C SER A 327 13.52 -21.51 5.42
N LYS A 328 14.81 -21.69 5.71
CA LYS A 328 15.80 -20.63 5.65
C LYS A 328 15.97 -20.11 4.22
N GLU A 329 15.90 -20.98 3.22
CA GLU A 329 16.03 -20.66 1.80
C GLU A 329 14.90 -19.74 1.33
N GLU A 330 13.67 -19.90 1.84
CA GLU A 330 12.58 -18.95 1.57
C GLU A 330 12.86 -17.57 2.15
N THR A 331 13.45 -17.51 3.35
CA THR A 331 13.84 -16.23 3.95
C THR A 331 14.98 -15.58 3.15
N GLU A 332 16.00 -16.35 2.76
CA GLU A 332 17.12 -15.87 1.96
C GLU A 332 16.70 -15.42 0.57
N SER A 333 15.76 -16.12 -0.07
CA SER A 333 15.17 -15.68 -1.35
C SER A 333 14.40 -14.36 -1.21
N THR A 334 13.68 -14.20 -0.09
CA THR A 334 12.95 -12.96 0.21
C THR A 334 13.90 -11.78 0.43
N THR A 335 14.97 -11.97 1.22
CA THR A 335 15.95 -10.91 1.48
C THR A 335 16.77 -10.55 0.25
N ALA A 336 17.03 -11.48 -0.67
CA ALA A 336 17.73 -11.22 -1.92
C ALA A 336 17.05 -10.14 -2.78
N ILE A 337 15.70 -10.16 -2.84
CA ILE A 337 14.93 -9.12 -3.53
C ILE A 337 15.08 -7.76 -2.84
N ILE A 338 15.04 -7.73 -1.51
CA ILE A 338 15.24 -6.48 -0.74
C ILE A 338 16.62 -5.90 -0.98
N GLU A 339 17.67 -6.74 -0.97
CA GLU A 339 19.03 -6.32 -1.24
C GLU A 339 19.21 -5.77 -2.65
N TRP A 340 18.55 -6.35 -3.66
CA TRP A 340 18.56 -5.80 -5.02
C TRP A 340 17.87 -4.42 -5.07
N LEU A 341 16.73 -4.26 -4.43
CA LEU A 341 16.03 -2.97 -4.34
C LEU A 341 16.85 -1.92 -3.60
N ALA A 342 17.65 -2.33 -2.60
CA ALA A 342 18.59 -1.47 -1.88
C ALA A 342 19.88 -1.17 -2.68
N GLY A 343 20.11 -1.88 -3.80
CA GLY A 343 21.29 -1.72 -4.68
C GLY A 343 22.49 -2.56 -4.27
N ASN A 344 22.31 -3.55 -3.40
CA ASN A 344 23.37 -4.39 -2.82
C ASN A 344 23.49 -5.77 -3.50
N ARG A 345 22.66 -6.06 -4.51
CA ARG A 345 22.61 -7.36 -5.21
C ARG A 345 22.39 -7.17 -6.71
N LYS A 346 22.79 -8.14 -7.51
CA LYS A 346 22.59 -8.15 -8.94
C LYS A 346 21.23 -8.71 -9.32
N ALA A 347 20.69 -8.23 -10.43
CA ALA A 347 19.60 -8.86 -11.16
C ALA A 347 19.85 -8.75 -12.66
N PHE A 348 19.16 -9.58 -13.43
CA PHE A 348 19.31 -9.69 -14.87
C PHE A 348 17.95 -9.56 -15.57
N ILE A 349 17.97 -9.18 -16.83
CA ILE A 349 16.72 -9.07 -17.64
C ILE A 349 16.20 -10.44 -18.08
N ASP A 350 17.04 -11.46 -18.03
CA ASP A 350 16.72 -12.86 -18.31
C ASP A 350 17.74 -13.79 -17.63
N LYS A 351 17.50 -15.10 -17.68
CA LYS A 351 18.35 -16.10 -17.01
C LYS A 351 19.66 -16.42 -17.74
N THR A 352 19.88 -15.96 -18.96
CA THR A 352 20.95 -16.48 -19.83
C THR A 352 21.88 -15.43 -20.38
N SER A 353 21.41 -14.23 -20.69
CA SER A 353 22.20 -13.20 -21.37
C SER A 353 23.32 -12.59 -20.52
N GLY A 354 23.17 -12.59 -19.21
CA GLY A 354 24.07 -11.88 -18.30
C GLY A 354 23.95 -10.35 -18.39
N ILE A 355 22.84 -9.84 -18.93
CA ILE A 355 22.60 -8.39 -18.97
C ILE A 355 22.02 -7.94 -17.63
N GLU A 356 22.82 -7.21 -16.88
CA GLU A 356 22.46 -6.71 -15.55
C GLU A 356 21.46 -5.56 -15.64
N ILE A 357 20.49 -5.55 -14.72
CA ILE A 357 19.57 -4.45 -14.47
C ILE A 357 19.58 -4.06 -12.99
N LYS A 358 19.65 -2.76 -12.71
CA LYS A 358 19.61 -2.21 -11.34
C LYS A 358 18.26 -1.61 -11.04
N ALA A 359 17.85 -1.64 -9.77
CA ALA A 359 16.66 -0.92 -9.28
C ALA A 359 16.95 0.60 -9.17
N TRP A 360 17.42 1.23 -10.23
CA TRP A 360 17.86 2.64 -10.27
C TRP A 360 16.73 3.62 -9.94
N TRP A 361 15.49 3.21 -10.15
CA TRP A 361 14.26 3.93 -9.83
C TRP A 361 13.88 3.85 -8.33
N CYS A 362 14.44 2.91 -7.59
CA CYS A 362 14.17 2.72 -6.16
C CYS A 362 15.00 3.71 -5.33
N ASN A 363 14.39 4.30 -4.29
CA ASN A 363 15.08 5.16 -3.33
C ASN A 363 15.77 4.36 -2.20
N LYS A 364 15.85 3.04 -2.34
CA LYS A 364 16.44 2.06 -1.41
C LYS A 364 15.64 1.81 -0.13
N HIS A 365 14.43 2.33 -0.02
CA HIS A 365 13.52 2.03 1.06
C HIS A 365 12.50 0.99 0.59
N VAL A 366 12.43 -0.12 1.29
CA VAL A 366 11.50 -1.22 1.01
C VAL A 366 10.56 -1.37 2.20
N ALA A 367 9.26 -1.37 1.91
CA ALA A 367 8.23 -1.84 2.83
C ALA A 367 7.77 -3.21 2.37
N MET A 368 7.50 -4.13 3.28
CA MET A 368 6.85 -5.40 2.92
C MET A 368 5.41 -5.44 3.41
N THR A 369 4.57 -6.13 2.64
CA THR A 369 3.20 -6.42 3.04
C THR A 369 2.88 -7.88 2.76
N GLY A 370 2.04 -8.47 3.61
CA GLY A 370 1.57 -9.84 3.39
C GLY A 370 0.62 -10.31 4.46
N LYS A 371 -0.29 -11.20 4.03
CA LYS A 371 -1.24 -11.87 4.90
C LYS A 371 -0.95 -13.36 4.93
N SER A 372 -1.10 -13.99 6.10
CA SER A 372 -0.87 -15.44 6.30
C SER A 372 0.58 -15.81 5.96
N TYR A 373 0.84 -16.70 5.04
CA TYR A 373 2.18 -17.10 4.62
C TYR A 373 3.02 -15.90 4.11
N LEU A 374 2.40 -14.99 3.35
CA LEU A 374 3.08 -13.79 2.87
C LEU A 374 3.50 -12.88 4.03
N GLY A 375 2.65 -12.77 5.07
CA GLY A 375 3.00 -12.09 6.33
C GLY A 375 4.13 -12.78 7.07
N THR A 376 4.18 -14.11 7.04
CA THR A 376 5.29 -14.90 7.61
C THR A 376 6.62 -14.58 6.93
N LEU A 377 6.64 -14.51 5.60
CA LEU A 377 7.85 -14.14 4.85
C LEU A 377 8.30 -12.71 5.17
N ALA A 378 7.37 -11.76 5.28
CA ALA A 378 7.69 -10.40 5.70
C ALA A 378 8.29 -10.35 7.12
N THR A 379 7.71 -11.12 8.06
CA THR A 379 8.23 -11.23 9.43
C THR A 379 9.61 -11.90 9.46
N ALA A 380 9.79 -12.99 8.71
CA ALA A 380 11.06 -13.69 8.60
C ALA A 380 12.17 -12.78 8.04
N ALA A 381 11.89 -12.03 6.97
CA ALA A 381 12.84 -11.06 6.43
C ALA A 381 13.21 -9.98 7.46
N ALA A 382 12.23 -9.47 8.22
CA ALA A 382 12.48 -8.46 9.25
C ALA A 382 13.41 -8.96 10.37
N THR A 383 13.37 -10.26 10.71
CA THR A 383 14.26 -10.83 11.75
C THR A 383 15.72 -10.89 11.33
N THR A 384 16.02 -10.79 10.03
CA THR A 384 17.40 -10.85 9.53
C THR A 384 18.15 -9.51 9.66
N GLY A 385 17.43 -8.40 9.82
CA GLY A 385 18.02 -7.06 9.79
C GLY A 385 18.54 -6.65 8.41
N VAL A 386 18.00 -7.23 7.33
CA VAL A 386 18.42 -6.94 5.95
C VAL A 386 18.37 -5.43 5.65
N GLU A 387 19.47 -4.92 5.08
CA GLU A 387 19.57 -3.50 4.71
C GLU A 387 18.55 -3.15 3.63
N GLY A 388 17.90 -1.99 3.77
CA GLY A 388 16.87 -1.49 2.87
C GLY A 388 15.44 -1.76 3.35
N LEU A 389 15.20 -2.77 4.21
CA LEU A 389 13.88 -3.01 4.79
C LEU A 389 13.56 -1.96 5.86
N SER A 390 12.58 -1.10 5.58
CA SER A 390 12.21 0.02 6.45
C SER A 390 11.04 -0.31 7.38
N THR A 391 10.07 -1.11 6.91
CA THR A 391 8.87 -1.49 7.66
C THR A 391 8.18 -2.71 7.07
N ILE A 392 7.34 -3.35 7.86
CA ILE A 392 6.48 -4.44 7.41
C ILE A 392 5.03 -4.23 7.84
N ILE A 393 4.10 -4.70 7.02
CA ILE A 393 2.69 -4.91 7.36
C ILE A 393 2.46 -6.41 7.31
N SER A 394 2.56 -7.06 8.47
CA SER A 394 2.42 -8.51 8.61
C SER A 394 1.06 -8.83 9.23
N GLU A 395 0.15 -9.38 8.43
CA GLU A 395 -1.18 -9.74 8.86
C GLU A 395 -1.28 -11.25 9.06
N ALA A 396 -1.72 -11.69 10.25
CA ALA A 396 -1.97 -13.11 10.58
C ALA A 396 -0.81 -14.04 10.19
N ALA A 397 0.43 -13.62 10.45
CA ALA A 397 1.64 -14.40 10.18
C ALA A 397 1.69 -15.68 11.00
N ILE A 398 2.26 -16.74 10.42
CA ILE A 398 2.55 -17.98 11.11
C ILE A 398 3.75 -17.75 12.02
N SER A 399 3.57 -17.87 13.33
CA SER A 399 4.61 -17.64 14.32
C SER A 399 5.46 -18.90 14.60
N ASN A 400 4.88 -20.07 14.40
CA ASN A 400 5.52 -21.36 14.64
C ASN A 400 4.95 -22.42 13.70
N TRP A 401 5.77 -22.95 12.80
CA TRP A 401 5.36 -23.95 11.83
C TRP A 401 4.94 -25.28 12.47
N TYR A 402 5.58 -25.67 13.57
CA TYR A 402 5.22 -26.88 14.30
C TYR A 402 3.81 -26.77 14.85
N ASP A 403 3.52 -25.69 15.58
CA ASP A 403 2.19 -25.48 16.15
C ASP A 403 1.12 -25.30 15.08
N TYR A 404 1.47 -24.64 13.95
CA TYR A 404 0.56 -24.44 12.83
C TYR A 404 0.15 -25.76 12.18
N TYR A 405 1.09 -26.67 11.93
CA TYR A 405 0.79 -27.95 11.27
C TYR A 405 0.40 -29.06 12.24
N LEU A 406 0.82 -29.02 13.50
CA LEU A 406 0.60 -30.07 14.50
C LEU A 406 -0.32 -29.62 15.63
N SER A 407 -1.03 -28.52 15.51
CA SER A 407 -2.05 -28.15 16.50
C SER A 407 -3.19 -29.18 16.53
N LEU A 408 -3.83 -29.34 17.69
CA LEU A 408 -4.95 -30.28 17.86
C LEU A 408 -6.07 -30.08 16.83
N ILE A 409 -6.29 -28.85 16.35
CA ILE A 409 -7.30 -28.57 15.33
C ILE A 409 -6.96 -29.20 13.96
N HIS A 410 -5.69 -29.50 13.69
CA HIS A 410 -5.23 -30.10 12.44
C HIS A 410 -5.02 -31.61 12.52
N ILE A 411 -4.83 -32.16 13.73
CA ILE A 411 -4.54 -33.57 13.95
C ILE A 411 -5.68 -34.36 14.65
N SER A 412 -6.61 -33.66 15.28
CA SER A 412 -7.83 -34.29 15.79
C SER A 412 -8.91 -34.23 14.73
N GLU A 413 -9.51 -35.37 14.42
CA GLU A 413 -10.76 -35.40 13.69
C GLU A 413 -11.78 -34.47 14.38
N PRO A 414 -12.57 -33.66 13.62
CA PRO A 414 -13.66 -32.98 14.23
C PRO A 414 -14.57 -34.03 14.89
N THR A 415 -14.67 -33.96 16.19
CA THR A 415 -15.61 -34.80 16.92
C THR A 415 -16.98 -34.53 16.35
N ARG A 416 -17.52 -35.51 15.66
CA ARG A 416 -18.90 -35.46 15.23
C ARG A 416 -19.78 -35.44 16.46
N PRO A 417 -20.87 -34.68 16.46
CA PRO A 417 -21.89 -34.79 17.47
C PRO A 417 -22.57 -36.17 17.44
#